data_66df964a04162e89bd4eca089a67990d
#
_entry.id   66df964a04162e89bd4eca089a67990d
#
_cell.length_a   1.000
_cell.length_b   1.000
_cell.length_c   1.000
_cell.angle_alpha   90.00
_cell.angle_beta   90.00
_cell.angle_gamma   90.00
#
_symmetry.space_group_name_H-M   'P 1'
#
loop_
_entity.id
_entity.type
_entity.pdbx_description
1 polymer ?
#
loop_
_entity_poly.entity_id
_entity_poly.type
_entity_poly.pdbx_seq_one_letter_code
_entity_poly.pdbx_strand_id
1 'polypeptide(L)'
;MELEKWFKTKKYPHIGLPITIKDYNWVKAYVENSEKVRTHSFLPLIHKSIVKRKFRADNSVSVLKPSRKRTRILGKPKVRDIFFASHLDSLIISKYNEILATAYEKHIENKNFNESIVAYRKIPI
;
A
#
# COMPACT_ATOMS: atom_id res chain seq x y z
N MET A 1 -3.46 15.74 -20.32
CA MET A 1 -2.71 14.48 -20.46
C MET A 1 -3.24 13.54 -19.39
N GLU A 2 -3.87 12.46 -19.79
CA GLU A 2 -4.41 11.48 -18.85
C GLU A 2 -3.26 10.58 -18.37
N LEU A 3 -3.05 10.54 -17.05
CA LEU A 3 -2.00 9.71 -16.44
C LEU A 3 -2.51 8.27 -16.30
N GLU A 4 -1.68 7.30 -16.63
CA GLU A 4 -1.99 5.89 -16.42
C GLU A 4 -2.14 5.55 -14.93
N LYS A 5 -3.01 4.59 -14.60
CA LYS A 5 -3.40 4.25 -13.20
C LYS A 5 -2.22 3.81 -12.33
N TRP A 6 -1.21 3.20 -12.92
CA TRP A 6 -0.01 2.75 -12.20
C TRP A 6 0.88 3.91 -11.76
N PHE A 7 0.85 5.06 -12.46
CA PHE A 7 1.69 6.20 -12.14
C PHE A 7 1.13 6.98 -10.96
N LYS A 8 1.60 6.64 -9.78
CA LYS A 8 1.19 7.29 -8.52
C LYS A 8 2.40 7.88 -7.81
N THR A 9 2.53 9.21 -7.87
CA THR A 9 3.60 9.91 -7.16
C THR A 9 3.52 9.71 -5.65
N LYS A 10 4.68 9.59 -5.01
CA LYS A 10 4.81 9.41 -3.57
C LYS A 10 5.30 10.71 -2.92
N LYS A 11 4.85 10.96 -1.68
CA LYS A 11 5.19 12.19 -0.95
C LYS A 11 6.12 11.94 0.26
N TYR A 12 6.50 10.69 0.50
CA TYR A 12 7.44 10.40 1.58
C TYR A 12 8.89 10.65 1.16
N PRO A 13 9.78 11.05 2.08
CA PRO A 13 11.19 11.22 1.78
C PRO A 13 11.88 9.87 1.54
N HIS A 14 12.80 9.86 0.58
CA HIS A 14 13.68 8.72 0.31
C HIS A 14 15.05 9.24 -0.16
N ILE A 15 16.07 8.39 -0.10
CA ILE A 15 17.43 8.71 -0.60
C ILE A 15 17.49 8.78 -2.14
N GLY A 16 16.54 8.15 -2.83
CA GLY A 16 16.40 8.25 -4.27
C GLY A 16 15.82 9.60 -4.71
N LEU A 17 15.94 9.89 -6.00
CA LEU A 17 15.38 11.12 -6.59
C LEU A 17 13.85 11.16 -6.42
N PRO A 18 13.30 12.30 -6.00
CA PRO A 18 11.86 12.48 -5.98
C PRO A 18 11.29 12.50 -7.40
N ILE A 19 10.18 11.81 -7.61
CA ILE A 19 9.49 11.79 -8.89
C ILE A 19 8.19 12.56 -8.80
N THR A 20 7.99 13.46 -9.73
CA THR A 20 6.82 14.33 -9.85
C THR A 20 6.00 13.98 -11.11
N ILE A 21 4.86 14.64 -11.27
CA ILE A 21 4.01 14.48 -12.47
C ILE A 21 4.77 14.87 -13.75
N LYS A 22 5.70 15.82 -13.67
CA LYS A 22 6.51 16.27 -14.83
C LYS A 22 7.43 15.16 -15.36
N ASP A 23 7.75 14.20 -14.53
CA ASP A 23 8.67 13.11 -14.85
C ASP A 23 7.98 11.94 -15.56
N TYR A 24 6.66 12.01 -15.78
CA TYR A 24 5.87 10.92 -16.33
C TYR A 24 6.43 10.32 -17.61
N ASN A 25 6.80 11.15 -18.57
CA ASN A 25 7.22 10.66 -19.90
C ASN A 25 8.51 9.82 -19.83
N TRP A 26 9.51 10.31 -19.10
CA TRP A 26 10.77 9.57 -18.99
C TRP A 26 10.61 8.32 -18.10
N VAL A 27 9.81 8.40 -17.04
CA VAL A 27 9.52 7.23 -16.18
C VAL A 27 8.78 6.17 -16.97
N LYS A 28 7.79 6.55 -17.77
CA LYS A 28 7.06 5.63 -18.65
C LYS A 28 8.02 4.92 -19.60
N ALA A 29 8.83 5.69 -20.33
CA ALA A 29 9.83 5.12 -21.24
C ALA A 29 10.86 4.22 -20.54
N TYR A 30 11.18 4.52 -19.27
CA TYR A 30 12.06 3.68 -18.46
C TYR A 30 11.41 2.36 -18.08
N VAL A 31 10.19 2.41 -17.55
CA VAL A 31 9.49 1.24 -17.01
C VAL A 31 9.02 0.29 -18.13
N GLU A 32 8.74 0.81 -19.31
CA GLU A 32 8.36 0.03 -20.49
C GLU A 32 9.57 -0.61 -21.21
N ASN A 33 10.78 -0.20 -20.87
CA ASN A 33 11.99 -0.79 -21.42
C ASN A 33 12.45 -1.99 -20.57
N SER A 34 12.24 -3.21 -21.07
CA SER A 34 12.55 -4.45 -20.35
C SER A 34 14.04 -4.57 -19.97
N GLU A 35 14.96 -4.09 -20.82
CA GLU A 35 16.40 -4.14 -20.54
C GLU A 35 16.79 -3.20 -19.39
N LYS A 36 16.21 -2.00 -19.37
CA LYS A 36 16.44 -1.05 -18.28
C LYS A 36 15.90 -1.60 -16.95
N VAL A 37 14.73 -2.21 -16.98
CA VAL A 37 14.13 -2.81 -15.78
C VAL A 37 14.90 -4.04 -15.32
N ARG A 38 15.35 -4.88 -16.25
CA ARG A 38 16.15 -6.08 -15.94
C ARG A 38 17.48 -5.75 -15.26
N THR A 39 18.10 -4.64 -15.65
CA THR A 39 19.38 -4.17 -15.09
C THR A 39 19.21 -3.12 -13.99
N HIS A 40 17.96 -2.84 -13.57
CA HIS A 40 17.68 -1.82 -12.58
C HIS A 40 18.22 -2.20 -11.19
N SER A 41 19.00 -1.30 -10.60
CA SER A 41 19.50 -1.45 -9.23
C SER A 41 18.51 -0.86 -8.25
N PHE A 42 17.78 -1.72 -7.54
CA PHE A 42 16.83 -1.29 -6.52
C PHE A 42 17.56 -0.68 -5.32
N LEU A 43 17.05 0.43 -4.82
CA LEU A 43 17.58 1.09 -3.63
C LEU A 43 17.11 0.39 -2.35
N PRO A 44 17.90 0.48 -1.26
CA PRO A 44 17.47 -0.05 0.03
C PRO A 44 16.15 0.55 0.50
N LEU A 45 15.33 -0.26 1.13
CA LEU A 45 14.08 0.20 1.73
C LEU A 45 14.38 1.03 2.99
N ILE A 46 13.67 2.14 3.17
CA ILE A 46 13.71 2.91 4.41
C ILE A 46 12.69 2.34 5.38
N HIS A 47 13.16 1.89 6.54
CA HIS A 47 12.34 1.35 7.61
C HIS A 47 11.84 2.45 8.56
N LYS A 48 10.57 2.37 8.95
CA LYS A 48 9.98 3.21 9.99
C LYS A 48 8.99 2.41 10.83
N SER A 49 9.19 2.42 12.15
CA SER A 49 8.22 1.86 13.09
C SER A 49 7.19 2.92 13.49
N ILE A 50 5.91 2.60 13.33
CA ILE A 50 4.79 3.45 13.77
C ILE A 50 4.12 2.80 14.96
N VAL A 51 4.13 3.51 16.08
CA VAL A 51 3.48 3.09 17.32
C VAL A 51 2.12 3.77 17.41
N LYS A 52 1.04 2.99 17.40
CA LYS A 52 -0.32 3.49 17.58
C LYS A 52 -0.95 2.89 18.82
N ARG A 53 -1.57 3.72 19.63
CA ARG A 53 -2.39 3.31 20.77
C ARG A 53 -3.85 3.66 20.50
N LYS A 54 -4.74 2.78 20.90
CA LYS A 54 -6.19 3.02 20.83
C LYS A 54 -6.78 2.97 22.22
N PHE A 55 -7.66 3.91 22.50
CA PHE A 55 -8.51 3.82 23.68
C PHE A 55 -9.53 2.70 23.50
N ARG A 56 -9.67 1.87 24.52
CA ARG A 56 -10.68 0.81 24.58
C ARG A 56 -11.63 1.09 25.74
N ALA A 57 -12.84 0.53 25.66
CA ALA A 57 -13.75 0.59 26.80
C ALA A 57 -13.11 -0.13 27.98
N ASP A 58 -13.25 0.47 29.17
CA ASP A 58 -12.83 -0.17 30.40
C ASP A 58 -13.94 -1.13 30.85
N ASN A 59 -13.71 -2.42 30.66
CA ASN A 59 -14.65 -3.47 31.06
C ASN A 59 -14.49 -3.87 32.53
N SER A 60 -13.52 -3.31 33.26
CA SER A 60 -13.30 -3.59 34.68
C SER A 60 -14.27 -2.82 35.59
N VAL A 61 -14.87 -1.76 35.08
CA VAL A 61 -15.88 -0.99 35.81
C VAL A 61 -17.20 -1.75 35.74
N SER A 62 -17.51 -2.43 36.85
CA SER A 62 -18.71 -3.26 36.97
C SER A 62 -20.00 -2.49 36.64
N VAL A 63 -20.93 -3.23 36.09
CA VAL A 63 -22.27 -2.85 35.59
C VAL A 63 -23.18 -2.15 36.63
N LEU A 64 -22.72 -1.98 37.88
CA LEU A 64 -23.52 -1.50 39.01
C LEU A 64 -23.82 -0.01 39.06
N LYS A 65 -23.22 0.80 38.19
CA LYS A 65 -23.60 2.23 38.08
C LYS A 65 -23.70 2.61 36.61
N PRO A 66 -24.90 2.93 36.10
CA PRO A 66 -25.05 3.46 34.76
C PRO A 66 -24.53 4.91 34.71
N SER A 67 -23.22 5.06 34.78
CA SER A 67 -22.58 6.35 34.49
C SER A 67 -22.69 6.60 32.98
N ARG A 68 -23.30 7.74 32.61
CA ARG A 68 -23.35 8.20 31.21
C ARG A 68 -21.98 8.39 30.56
N LYS A 69 -20.90 8.40 31.32
CA LYS A 69 -19.52 8.52 30.85
C LYS A 69 -18.87 7.14 30.80
N ARG A 70 -18.67 6.61 29.60
CA ARG A 70 -17.88 5.39 29.39
C ARG A 70 -16.41 5.69 29.72
N THR A 71 -15.87 5.02 30.70
CA THR A 71 -14.46 5.08 31.03
C THR A 71 -13.67 4.39 29.92
N ARG A 72 -12.57 5.02 29.48
CA ARG A 72 -11.71 4.47 28.43
C ARG A 72 -10.31 4.29 28.99
N ILE A 73 -9.74 3.14 28.75
CA ILE A 73 -8.35 2.84 29.07
C ILE A 73 -7.48 2.85 27.81
N LEU A 74 -6.23 3.25 27.99
CA LEU A 74 -5.25 3.21 26.92
C LEU A 74 -4.80 1.76 26.71
N GLY A 75 -5.15 1.19 25.55
CA GLY A 75 -4.77 -0.18 25.18
C GLY A 75 -3.26 -0.33 24.98
N LYS A 76 -2.80 -1.58 24.91
CA LYS A 76 -1.40 -1.89 24.54
C LYS A 76 -1.04 -1.23 23.20
N PRO A 77 0.17 -0.69 23.06
CA PRO A 77 0.62 -0.09 21.82
C PRO A 77 0.68 -1.16 20.71
N LYS A 78 0.19 -0.82 19.54
CA LYS A 78 0.39 -1.63 18.33
C LYS A 78 1.53 -1.03 17.53
N VAL A 79 2.62 -1.75 17.42
CA VAL A 79 3.76 -1.39 16.60
C VAL A 79 3.53 -1.93 15.18
N ARG A 80 3.79 -1.10 14.19
CA ARG A 80 3.77 -1.50 12.78
C ARG A 80 5.05 -1.03 12.11
N ASP A 81 5.79 -1.96 11.58
CA ASP A 81 6.95 -1.67 10.77
C ASP A 81 6.50 -1.41 9.33
N ILE A 82 6.91 -0.27 8.81
CA ILE A 82 6.60 0.17 7.45
C ILE A 82 7.92 0.35 6.71
N PHE A 83 7.97 -0.13 5.49
CA PHE A 83 9.11 -0.03 4.61
C PHE A 83 8.74 0.81 3.40
N PHE A 84 9.57 1.80 3.08
CA PHE A 84 9.37 2.69 1.96
C PHE A 84 10.39 2.36 0.87
N ALA A 85 9.91 2.06 -0.33
CA ALA A 85 10.72 1.90 -1.52
C ALA A 85 11.07 3.26 -2.12
N SER A 86 12.11 3.35 -2.93
CA SER A 86 12.37 4.57 -3.71
C SER A 86 11.18 4.87 -4.64
N HIS A 87 11.07 6.13 -5.06
CA HIS A 87 9.95 6.54 -5.89
C HIS A 87 9.94 5.79 -7.22
N LEU A 88 11.10 5.63 -7.87
CA LEU A 88 11.21 4.90 -9.13
C LEU A 88 10.93 3.41 -8.94
N ASP A 89 11.51 2.77 -7.92
CA ASP A 89 11.27 1.36 -7.60
C ASP A 89 9.78 1.08 -7.37
N SER A 90 9.13 1.98 -6.63
CA SER A 90 7.69 1.90 -6.37
C SER A 90 6.86 1.99 -7.66
N LEU A 91 7.28 2.79 -8.64
CA LEU A 91 6.59 2.93 -9.92
C LEU A 91 6.81 1.71 -10.83
N ILE A 92 8.02 1.16 -10.86
CA ILE A 92 8.32 -0.09 -11.57
C ILE A 92 7.39 -1.19 -11.05
N ILE A 93 7.37 -1.41 -9.72
CA ILE A 93 6.51 -2.42 -9.11
C ILE A 93 5.03 -2.13 -9.36
N SER A 94 4.61 -0.87 -9.33
CA SER A 94 3.21 -0.48 -9.60
C SER A 94 2.77 -0.84 -11.03
N LYS A 95 3.64 -0.66 -12.02
CA LYS A 95 3.36 -1.05 -13.41
C LYS A 95 3.23 -2.57 -13.56
N TYR A 96 4.18 -3.31 -13.03
CA TYR A 96 4.13 -4.79 -13.09
C TYR A 96 2.97 -5.36 -12.27
N ASN A 97 2.61 -4.73 -11.16
CA ASN A 97 1.43 -5.14 -10.39
C ASN A 97 0.13 -4.96 -11.18
N GLU A 98 0.01 -3.95 -12.04
CA GLU A 98 -1.16 -3.79 -12.91
C GLU A 98 -1.30 -4.95 -13.90
N ILE A 99 -0.17 -5.37 -14.49
CA ILE A 99 -0.13 -6.52 -15.42
C ILE A 99 -0.48 -7.82 -14.67
N LEU A 100 0.14 -8.05 -13.53
CA LEU A 100 -0.10 -9.23 -12.70
C LEU A 100 -1.55 -9.30 -12.20
N ALA A 101 -2.12 -8.18 -11.77
CA ALA A 101 -3.49 -8.12 -11.33
C ALA A 101 -4.46 -8.53 -12.43
N THR A 102 -4.24 -8.06 -13.67
CA THR A 102 -5.07 -8.43 -14.81
C THR A 102 -4.98 -9.94 -15.13
N ALA A 103 -3.77 -10.49 -15.11
CA ALA A 103 -3.56 -11.92 -15.34
C ALA A 103 -4.17 -12.78 -14.22
N TYR A 104 -4.06 -12.30 -12.98
CA TYR A 104 -4.63 -12.96 -11.81
C TYR A 104 -6.15 -12.99 -11.84
N GLU A 105 -6.80 -11.87 -12.20
CA GLU A 105 -8.26 -11.83 -12.36
C GLU A 105 -8.75 -12.86 -13.38
N LYS A 106 -8.13 -12.93 -14.57
CA LYS A 106 -8.44 -13.95 -15.57
C LYS A 106 -8.28 -15.38 -15.02
N HIS A 107 -7.23 -15.61 -14.24
CA HIS A 107 -6.99 -16.93 -13.66
C HIS A 107 -8.09 -17.33 -12.67
N ILE A 108 -8.50 -16.39 -11.82
CA ILE A 108 -9.57 -16.60 -10.84
C ILE A 108 -10.91 -16.87 -11.53
N GLU A 109 -11.23 -16.10 -12.56
CA GLU A 109 -12.44 -16.29 -13.38
C GLU A 109 -12.47 -17.70 -13.99
N ASN A 110 -11.38 -18.12 -14.62
CA ASN A 110 -11.25 -19.44 -15.22
C ASN A 110 -11.38 -20.60 -14.23
N LYS A 111 -11.09 -20.36 -12.96
CA LYS A 111 -11.16 -21.36 -11.87
C LYS A 111 -12.43 -21.26 -11.05
N ASN A 112 -13.34 -20.35 -11.35
CA ASN A 112 -14.57 -20.09 -10.58
C ASN A 112 -14.33 -19.76 -9.11
N PHE A 113 -13.22 -19.07 -8.79
CA PHE A 113 -12.89 -18.67 -7.41
C PHE A 113 -13.29 -17.22 -7.09
N ASN A 114 -14.08 -16.58 -7.93
CA ASN A 114 -14.46 -15.17 -7.81
C ASN A 114 -15.07 -14.81 -6.45
N GLU A 115 -15.89 -15.68 -5.90
CA GLU A 115 -16.60 -15.45 -4.63
C GLU A 115 -15.73 -15.77 -3.40
N SER A 116 -14.73 -16.64 -3.57
CA SER A 116 -13.90 -17.11 -2.46
C SER A 116 -12.74 -16.20 -2.12
N ILE A 117 -12.26 -15.42 -3.10
CA ILE A 117 -11.07 -14.57 -2.97
C ILE A 117 -11.48 -13.11 -3.01
N VAL A 118 -11.55 -12.46 -1.85
CA VAL A 118 -11.99 -11.06 -1.73
C VAL A 118 -10.86 -10.10 -1.35
N ALA A 119 -9.73 -10.60 -0.87
CA ALA A 119 -8.62 -9.75 -0.42
C ALA A 119 -7.84 -9.14 -1.60
N TYR A 120 -7.52 -7.84 -1.49
CA TYR A 120 -6.69 -7.09 -2.45
C TYR A 120 -7.27 -6.95 -3.87
N ARG A 121 -8.53 -7.31 -4.08
CA ARG A 121 -9.24 -7.14 -5.34
C ARG A 121 -10.12 -5.90 -5.34
N LYS A 122 -10.35 -5.32 -6.52
CA LYS A 122 -11.43 -4.35 -6.74
C LYS A 122 -12.66 -5.13 -7.19
N ILE A 123 -13.53 -5.42 -6.25
CA ILE A 123 -14.81 -6.06 -6.55
C ILE A 123 -15.74 -4.96 -7.05
N PRO A 124 -16.30 -5.05 -8.27
CA PRO A 124 -17.35 -4.12 -8.70
C PRO A 124 -18.56 -4.29 -7.80
N ILE A 125 -19.03 -3.18 -7.26
CA ILE A 125 -20.27 -3.10 -6.48
C ILE A 125 -21.42 -2.91 -7.45
#